data_41c6ee86f9acec6878393bf3dd5f6d5a
#
_entry.id   41c6ee86f9acec6878393bf3dd5f6d5a
#
_cell.length_a   1.000
_cell.length_b   1.000
_cell.length_c   1.000
_cell.angle_alpha   90.00
_cell.angle_beta   90.00
_cell.angle_gamma   90.00
#
_symmetry.space_group_name_H-M   'P 1'
#
loop_
_entity.id
_entity.type
_entity.pdbx_description
1 polymer ?
#
loop_
_entity_poly.entity_id
_entity_poly.type
_entity_poly.pdbx_seq_one_letter_code
_entity_poly.pdbx_strand_id
1 'polypeptide(L)'
;MDCPSRFTLGLRARFAYLFHMPSSTPAPIAFFPAPETMEVLLSKEQIAARTREIGAQISSEYEGQSIVLIGVLKGAAIFLADLARAIQVDNTFDFVAVSSYGRARVSSGAVKLIKDIDNPIEGKHVILVEDILDTGLTLSFLRQMMLQHKPASLKIATCLDKPDRRLVPIEADYVAFKIPNKFVVGYGMDYAERYRGVEDIRLFPDDAGH
;
A
#
# COMPACT_ATOMS: atom_id res chain seq x y z
N MET A 1 19.40 28.91 -70.32
CA MET A 1 18.70 27.73 -70.84
C MET A 1 18.18 26.99 -69.62
N ASP A 2 17.06 27.39 -69.30
CA ASP A 2 15.72 26.81 -69.20
C ASP A 2 15.52 25.83 -68.04
N CYS A 3 14.86 26.36 -67.09
CA CYS A 3 13.88 25.61 -66.26
C CYS A 3 12.81 25.02 -67.22
N PRO A 4 12.02 23.99 -66.95
CA PRO A 4 11.02 24.06 -65.86
C PRO A 4 10.62 22.69 -65.28
N SER A 5 9.97 22.67 -64.22
CA SER A 5 8.52 22.38 -64.07
C SER A 5 8.21 21.56 -62.80
N ARG A 6 7.40 22.11 -62.03
CA ARG A 6 6.07 21.63 -61.57
C ARG A 6 5.97 20.13 -61.22
N PHE A 7 5.81 19.86 -59.91
CA PHE A 7 4.91 18.80 -59.47
C PHE A 7 4.02 19.31 -58.35
N THR A 8 2.81 19.68 -58.78
CA THR A 8 1.61 19.71 -57.98
C THR A 8 1.00 18.32 -57.94
N LEU A 9 0.54 17.91 -56.80
CA LEU A 9 -0.63 17.08 -56.46
C LEU A 9 -0.36 16.49 -55.07
N GLY A 10 -1.02 16.72 -54.03
CA GLY A 10 -2.48 16.77 -53.87
C GLY A 10 -3.03 15.39 -53.65
N LEU A 11 -2.95 14.92 -52.40
CA LEU A 11 -3.93 13.96 -51.92
C LEU A 11 -4.06 14.08 -50.40
N ARG A 12 -5.05 14.86 -50.00
CA ARG A 12 -5.56 14.83 -48.63
C ARG A 12 -6.35 13.52 -48.46
N ALA A 13 -5.73 12.48 -47.94
CA ALA A 13 -6.49 11.34 -47.44
C ALA A 13 -7.03 11.70 -46.04
N ARG A 14 -8.30 12.08 -46.00
CA ARG A 14 -9.07 12.16 -44.76
C ARG A 14 -9.33 10.74 -44.26
N PHE A 15 -8.54 10.29 -43.29
CA PHE A 15 -8.91 9.14 -42.48
C PHE A 15 -9.97 9.61 -41.45
N ALA A 16 -11.24 9.48 -41.84
CA ALA A 16 -12.36 9.54 -40.91
C ALA A 16 -12.39 8.20 -40.12
N TYR A 17 -11.72 8.14 -38.97
CA TYR A 17 -12.01 7.08 -38.02
C TYR A 17 -13.39 7.36 -37.42
N LEU A 18 -14.41 6.66 -37.94
CA LEU A 18 -15.69 6.53 -37.25
C LEU A 18 -15.43 5.71 -35.96
N PHE A 19 -15.22 6.42 -34.85
CA PHE A 19 -15.36 5.80 -33.53
C PHE A 19 -16.84 5.46 -33.32
N HIS A 20 -17.18 4.22 -33.57
CA HIS A 20 -18.43 3.66 -33.08
C HIS A 20 -18.30 3.51 -31.58
N MET A 21 -18.71 4.53 -30.82
CA MET A 21 -18.84 4.41 -29.38
C MET A 21 -20.08 3.55 -29.10
N PRO A 22 -19.92 2.38 -28.43
CA PRO A 22 -21.09 1.69 -27.94
C PRO A 22 -21.76 2.60 -26.91
N SER A 23 -23.05 2.83 -27.03
CA SER A 23 -23.90 3.50 -26.06
C SER A 23 -24.05 2.61 -24.83
N SER A 24 -22.98 2.50 -24.00
CA SER A 24 -23.12 1.94 -22.68
C SER A 24 -23.69 3.03 -21.78
N THR A 25 -24.91 2.84 -21.32
CA THR A 25 -25.44 3.57 -20.17
C THR A 25 -24.35 3.55 -19.09
N PRO A 26 -23.88 4.71 -18.61
CA PRO A 26 -22.85 4.71 -17.56
C PRO A 26 -23.42 3.93 -16.39
N ALA A 27 -22.62 2.98 -15.89
CA ALA A 27 -22.95 2.29 -14.65
C ALA A 27 -23.26 3.35 -13.57
N PRO A 28 -24.22 3.11 -12.67
CA PRO A 28 -24.53 4.05 -11.61
C PRO A 28 -23.23 4.44 -10.92
N ILE A 29 -22.98 5.75 -10.83
CA ILE A 29 -21.80 6.28 -10.16
C ILE A 29 -21.89 5.79 -8.71
N ALA A 30 -21.01 4.86 -8.33
CA ALA A 30 -20.94 4.40 -6.94
C ALA A 30 -20.78 5.65 -6.06
N PHE A 31 -21.70 5.85 -5.14
CA PHE A 31 -21.63 6.98 -4.21
C PHE A 31 -20.46 6.75 -3.26
N PHE A 32 -19.43 7.55 -3.42
CA PHE A 32 -18.29 7.56 -2.51
C PHE A 32 -18.48 8.71 -1.52
N PRO A 33 -18.67 8.45 -0.22
CA PRO A 33 -18.82 9.50 0.77
C PRO A 33 -17.58 10.41 0.79
N ALA A 34 -17.80 11.72 0.96
CA ALA A 34 -16.71 12.67 1.08
C ALA A 34 -15.94 12.40 2.40
N PRO A 35 -14.59 12.43 2.39
CA PRO A 35 -13.81 12.08 3.57
C PRO A 35 -14.22 12.86 4.82
N GLU A 36 -14.53 14.15 4.67
CA GLU A 36 -14.94 15.04 5.78
C GLU A 36 -16.26 14.66 6.46
N THR A 37 -17.06 13.81 5.81
CA THR A 37 -18.33 13.30 6.40
C THR A 37 -18.12 12.03 7.22
N MET A 38 -16.95 11.42 7.14
CA MET A 38 -16.63 10.20 7.88
C MET A 38 -16.06 10.53 9.25
N GLU A 39 -16.39 9.72 10.25
CA GLU A 39 -15.82 9.82 11.59
C GLU A 39 -14.29 9.60 11.56
N VAL A 40 -13.55 10.49 12.21
CA VAL A 40 -12.10 10.34 12.40
C VAL A 40 -11.86 9.33 13.51
N LEU A 41 -11.27 8.20 13.18
CA LEU A 41 -10.82 7.21 14.16
C LEU A 41 -9.48 7.60 14.78
N LEU A 42 -8.53 8.03 13.94
CA LEU A 42 -7.20 8.48 14.35
C LEU A 42 -6.84 9.72 13.53
N SER A 43 -6.52 10.81 14.22
CA SER A 43 -6.11 12.04 13.55
C SER A 43 -4.67 11.95 13.07
N LYS A 44 -4.33 12.75 12.06
CA LYS A 44 -2.96 12.84 11.53
C LYS A 44 -1.93 13.20 12.60
N GLU A 45 -2.31 14.00 13.60
CA GLU A 45 -1.44 14.37 14.71
C GLU A 45 -1.12 13.16 15.61
N GLN A 46 -2.14 12.34 15.91
CA GLN A 46 -1.96 11.09 16.66
C GLN A 46 -1.08 10.11 15.90
N ILE A 47 -1.33 9.95 14.59
CA ILE A 47 -0.53 9.07 13.71
C ILE A 47 0.92 9.55 13.69
N ALA A 48 1.16 10.83 13.45
CA ALA A 48 2.50 11.40 13.39
C ALA A 48 3.25 11.27 14.73
N ALA A 49 2.56 11.49 15.87
CA ALA A 49 3.16 11.32 17.18
C ALA A 49 3.59 9.85 17.41
N ARG A 50 2.69 8.91 17.13
CA ARG A 50 2.97 7.49 17.34
C ARG A 50 4.04 6.95 16.40
N THR A 51 4.07 7.41 15.14
CA THR A 51 5.12 7.06 14.17
C THR A 51 6.50 7.51 14.67
N ARG A 52 6.60 8.71 15.27
CA ARG A 52 7.86 9.18 15.88
C ARG A 52 8.30 8.33 17.06
N GLU A 53 7.37 7.90 17.91
CA GLU A 53 7.68 6.99 19.03
C GLU A 53 8.25 5.66 18.55
N ILE A 54 7.61 5.05 17.54
CA ILE A 54 8.09 3.80 16.92
C ILE A 54 9.45 4.04 16.26
N GLY A 55 9.64 5.13 15.54
CA GLY A 55 10.91 5.49 14.93
C GLY A 55 12.04 5.62 15.96
N ALA A 56 11.75 6.24 17.12
CA ALA A 56 12.71 6.34 18.22
C ALA A 56 13.02 4.96 18.86
N GLN A 57 12.01 4.11 19.04
CA GLN A 57 12.18 2.75 19.53
C GLN A 57 13.08 1.92 18.60
N ILE A 58 12.82 1.95 17.29
CA ILE A 58 13.63 1.27 16.28
C ILE A 58 15.05 1.83 16.28
N SER A 59 15.22 3.15 16.34
CA SER A 59 16.54 3.80 16.34
C SER A 59 17.38 3.38 17.53
N SER A 60 16.78 3.27 18.71
CA SER A 60 17.46 2.81 19.92
C SER A 60 17.84 1.32 19.83
N GLU A 61 16.97 0.49 19.27
CA GLU A 61 17.22 -0.94 19.16
C GLU A 61 18.31 -1.29 18.15
N TYR A 62 18.41 -0.50 17.07
CA TYR A 62 19.39 -0.69 15.99
C TYR A 62 20.53 0.33 16.03
N GLU A 63 20.84 0.88 17.19
CA GLU A 63 21.94 1.84 17.33
C GLU A 63 23.26 1.27 16.78
N GLY A 64 23.92 2.04 15.91
CA GLY A 64 25.16 1.62 15.23
C GLY A 64 24.99 0.59 14.12
N GLN A 65 23.76 0.25 13.74
CA GLN A 65 23.45 -0.69 12.66
C GLN A 65 22.69 0.02 11.54
N SER A 66 22.73 -0.56 10.34
CA SER A 66 21.87 -0.16 9.22
C SER A 66 20.71 -1.13 9.08
N ILE A 67 19.55 -0.62 8.67
CA ILE A 67 18.33 -1.41 8.48
C ILE A 67 17.74 -1.24 7.08
N VAL A 68 16.99 -2.23 6.65
CA VAL A 68 16.19 -2.19 5.42
C VAL A 68 14.72 -2.25 5.77
N LEU A 69 13.97 -1.24 5.38
CA LEU A 69 12.51 -1.22 5.49
C LEU A 69 11.90 -1.80 4.21
N ILE A 70 11.00 -2.76 4.31
CA ILE A 70 10.31 -3.33 3.15
C ILE A 70 8.81 -3.05 3.30
N GLY A 71 8.31 -2.11 2.48
CA GLY A 71 6.90 -1.74 2.48
C GLY A 71 6.04 -2.64 1.62
N VAL A 72 4.88 -3.03 2.13
CA VAL A 72 3.91 -3.80 1.35
C VAL A 72 3.00 -2.85 0.57
N LEU A 73 3.14 -2.86 -0.75
CA LEU A 73 2.35 -2.01 -1.64
C LEU A 73 0.90 -2.53 -1.75
N LYS A 74 -0.11 -1.62 -1.86
CA LYS A 74 0.07 -0.15 -1.94
C LYS A 74 -0.09 0.53 -0.58
N GLY A 75 -0.80 -0.11 0.35
CA GLY A 75 -1.29 0.51 1.59
C GLY A 75 -0.20 1.06 2.48
N ALA A 76 0.88 0.31 2.68
CA ALA A 76 1.95 0.70 3.59
C ALA A 76 2.81 1.88 3.11
N ALA A 77 2.64 2.35 1.87
CA ALA A 77 3.56 3.33 1.27
C ALA A 77 3.68 4.64 2.07
N ILE A 78 2.56 5.14 2.62
CA ILE A 78 2.56 6.39 3.40
C ILE A 78 3.19 6.16 4.77
N PHE A 79 2.78 5.12 5.48
CA PHE A 79 3.34 4.77 6.79
C PHE A 79 4.84 4.48 6.71
N LEU A 80 5.28 3.74 5.69
CA LEU A 80 6.71 3.48 5.47
C LEU A 80 7.50 4.77 5.26
N ALA A 81 6.99 5.72 4.46
CA ALA A 81 7.67 6.98 4.20
C ALA A 81 7.80 7.84 5.47
N ASP A 82 6.75 7.86 6.31
CA ASP A 82 6.79 8.59 7.59
C ASP A 82 7.69 7.90 8.61
N LEU A 83 7.65 6.58 8.69
CA LEU A 83 8.50 5.78 9.57
C LEU A 83 9.98 5.91 9.21
N ALA A 84 10.33 5.83 7.91
CA ALA A 84 11.69 5.99 7.43
C ALA A 84 12.28 7.37 7.81
N ARG A 85 11.46 8.43 7.77
CA ARG A 85 11.87 9.77 8.21
C ARG A 85 11.99 9.92 9.73
N ALA A 86 11.24 9.12 10.48
CA ALA A 86 11.28 9.13 11.96
C ALA A 86 12.46 8.34 12.52
N ILE A 87 12.99 7.37 11.78
CA ILE A 87 14.14 6.55 12.17
C ILE A 87 15.43 7.34 11.97
N GLN A 88 16.30 7.34 12.98
CA GLN A 88 17.55 8.11 13.00
C GLN A 88 18.80 7.29 12.66
N VAL A 89 18.71 5.95 12.65
CA VAL A 89 19.80 5.11 12.14
C VAL A 89 19.79 5.06 10.63
N ASP A 90 20.92 4.69 10.04
CA ASP A 90 21.03 4.51 8.60
C ASP A 90 19.99 3.51 8.11
N ASN A 91 19.16 3.94 7.18
CA ASN A 91 18.07 3.12 6.65
C ASN A 91 17.90 3.29 5.15
N THR A 92 17.59 2.18 4.51
CA THR A 92 17.13 2.12 3.12
C THR A 92 15.75 1.52 3.08
N PHE A 93 15.00 1.76 2.00
CA PHE A 93 13.71 1.09 1.84
C PHE A 93 13.53 0.51 0.44
N ASP A 94 12.72 -0.53 0.38
CA ASP A 94 12.30 -1.24 -0.82
C ASP A 94 10.80 -1.57 -0.69
N PHE A 95 10.22 -2.12 -1.74
CA PHE A 95 8.81 -2.48 -1.76
C PHE A 95 8.60 -3.90 -2.26
N VAL A 96 7.61 -4.55 -1.68
CA VAL A 96 7.03 -5.81 -2.14
C VAL A 96 5.57 -5.60 -2.48
N ALA A 97 5.06 -6.31 -3.47
CA ALA A 97 3.64 -6.29 -3.78
C ALA A 97 3.09 -7.70 -3.89
N VAL A 98 1.94 -7.89 -3.28
CA VAL A 98 1.19 -9.15 -3.33
C VAL A 98 -0.26 -8.89 -3.74
N SER A 99 -0.90 -9.90 -4.30
CA SER A 99 -2.35 -9.91 -4.49
C SER A 99 -2.95 -11.09 -3.76
N SER A 100 -4.08 -10.88 -3.09
CA SER A 100 -4.94 -11.96 -2.65
C SER A 100 -5.69 -12.52 -3.87
N TYR A 101 -5.61 -13.83 -4.08
CA TYR A 101 -6.31 -14.48 -5.18
C TYR A 101 -7.81 -14.52 -4.87
N GLY A 102 -8.61 -13.77 -5.63
CA GLY A 102 -10.07 -13.83 -5.64
C GLY A 102 -10.79 -12.57 -5.16
N ARG A 103 -11.45 -11.88 -6.10
CA ARG A 103 -12.53 -10.90 -5.81
C ARG A 103 -13.81 -11.59 -5.32
N ALA A 104 -13.78 -12.91 -5.04
CA ALA A 104 -14.93 -13.64 -4.52
C ALA A 104 -14.94 -13.59 -2.99
N ARG A 105 -16.13 -13.51 -2.40
CA ARG A 105 -16.42 -13.43 -0.95
C ARG A 105 -15.81 -14.55 -0.08
N VAL A 106 -15.15 -15.53 -0.71
CA VAL A 106 -14.39 -16.58 -0.03
C VAL A 106 -12.98 -16.56 -0.62
N SER A 107 -12.05 -15.88 0.04
CA SER A 107 -10.65 -15.94 -0.33
C SER A 107 -10.12 -17.34 -0.04
N SER A 108 -9.55 -18.01 -1.03
CA SER A 108 -8.86 -19.31 -0.87
C SER A 108 -7.59 -19.18 0.00
N GLY A 109 -7.29 -18.00 0.50
CA GLY A 109 -6.07 -17.71 1.29
C GLY A 109 -4.77 -17.72 0.47
N ALA A 110 -4.85 -17.97 -0.84
CA ALA A 110 -3.67 -17.97 -1.69
C ALA A 110 -3.18 -16.54 -1.94
N VAL A 111 -1.99 -16.24 -1.47
CA VAL A 111 -1.28 -14.98 -1.72
C VAL A 111 -0.33 -15.19 -2.89
N LYS A 112 -0.36 -14.30 -3.87
CA LYS A 112 0.55 -14.31 -5.02
C LYS A 112 1.48 -13.11 -4.98
N LEU A 113 2.78 -13.35 -5.11
CA LEU A 113 3.78 -12.30 -5.28
C LEU A 113 3.60 -11.63 -6.65
N ILE A 114 3.50 -10.31 -6.67
CA ILE A 114 3.41 -9.47 -7.88
C ILE A 114 4.73 -8.75 -8.15
N LYS A 115 5.35 -8.19 -7.10
CA LYS A 115 6.67 -7.55 -7.14
C LYS A 115 7.49 -8.09 -5.97
N ASP A 116 8.69 -8.57 -6.29
CA ASP A 116 9.69 -8.92 -5.29
C ASP A 116 10.58 -7.71 -4.97
N ILE A 117 11.39 -7.83 -3.92
CA ILE A 117 12.41 -6.84 -3.56
C ILE A 117 13.44 -6.69 -4.68
N ASP A 118 13.94 -5.45 -4.85
CA ASP A 118 14.90 -5.14 -5.93
C ASP A 118 16.35 -5.47 -5.50
N ASN A 119 16.62 -5.43 -4.19
CA ASN A 119 17.99 -5.59 -3.67
C ASN A 119 18.09 -6.78 -2.71
N PRO A 120 19.23 -7.50 -2.70
CA PRO A 120 19.44 -8.62 -1.76
C PRO A 120 19.46 -8.11 -0.30
N ILE A 121 18.84 -8.89 0.57
CA ILE A 121 18.72 -8.61 2.02
C ILE A 121 19.48 -9.63 2.87
N GLU A 122 20.28 -10.51 2.28
CA GLU A 122 21.09 -11.49 3.02
C GLU A 122 22.01 -10.77 4.00
N GLY A 123 21.98 -11.21 5.26
CA GLY A 123 22.77 -10.65 6.36
C GLY A 123 22.36 -9.26 6.81
N LYS A 124 21.29 -8.66 6.30
CA LYS A 124 20.80 -7.34 6.69
C LYS A 124 19.72 -7.43 7.77
N HIS A 125 19.58 -6.39 8.59
CA HIS A 125 18.44 -6.22 9.47
C HIS A 125 17.26 -5.68 8.69
N VAL A 126 16.14 -6.40 8.70
CA VAL A 126 14.96 -6.10 7.89
C VAL A 126 13.75 -5.82 8.77
N ILE A 127 13.00 -4.78 8.43
CA ILE A 127 11.68 -4.51 9.01
C ILE A 127 10.64 -4.50 7.88
N LEU A 128 9.73 -5.47 7.91
CA LEU A 128 8.59 -5.53 7.00
C LEU A 128 7.52 -4.56 7.50
N VAL A 129 7.11 -3.61 6.66
CA VAL A 129 6.19 -2.53 7.03
C VAL A 129 4.84 -2.72 6.35
N GLU A 130 3.77 -2.77 7.14
CA GLU A 130 2.40 -2.99 6.68
C GLU A 130 1.49 -1.86 7.17
N ASP A 131 0.45 -1.52 6.41
CA ASP A 131 -0.58 -0.56 6.83
C ASP A 131 -1.50 -1.17 7.89
N ILE A 132 -1.93 -2.40 7.70
CA ILE A 132 -2.87 -3.07 8.59
C ILE A 132 -2.60 -4.57 8.72
N LEU A 133 -2.39 -5.03 9.94
CA LEU A 133 -2.35 -6.44 10.28
C LEU A 133 -3.77 -6.91 10.62
N ASP A 134 -4.48 -7.45 9.62
CA ASP A 134 -5.84 -7.97 9.75
C ASP A 134 -5.81 -9.49 10.02
N THR A 135 -6.06 -10.34 9.05
CA THR A 135 -6.07 -11.82 9.19
C THR A 135 -4.68 -12.40 9.45
N GLY A 136 -3.64 -11.70 9.04
CA GLY A 136 -2.25 -12.12 9.15
C GLY A 136 -1.77 -13.02 8.00
N LEU A 137 -2.64 -13.44 7.09
CA LEU A 137 -2.26 -14.35 6.00
C LEU A 137 -1.18 -13.76 5.09
N THR A 138 -1.34 -12.50 4.69
CA THR A 138 -0.37 -11.78 3.86
C THR A 138 0.98 -11.68 4.53
N LEU A 139 1.01 -11.20 5.76
CA LEU A 139 2.27 -11.03 6.51
C LEU A 139 2.94 -12.36 6.84
N SER A 140 2.17 -13.41 7.12
CA SER A 140 2.72 -14.75 7.33
C SER A 140 3.41 -15.28 6.08
N PHE A 141 2.79 -15.12 4.91
CA PHE A 141 3.39 -15.47 3.62
C PHE A 141 4.67 -14.66 3.35
N LEU A 142 4.60 -13.33 3.47
CA LEU A 142 5.74 -12.45 3.23
C LEU A 142 6.88 -12.71 4.22
N ARG A 143 6.58 -12.95 5.50
CA ARG A 143 7.59 -13.32 6.50
C ARG A 143 8.34 -14.58 6.10
N GLN A 144 7.64 -15.62 5.68
CA GLN A 144 8.28 -16.86 5.23
C GLN A 144 9.16 -16.63 3.99
N MET A 145 8.68 -15.86 3.02
CA MET A 145 9.41 -15.51 1.81
C MET A 145 10.69 -14.72 2.15
N MET A 146 10.60 -13.67 2.98
CA MET A 146 11.77 -12.88 3.37
C MET A 146 12.82 -13.69 4.13
N LEU A 147 12.42 -14.65 4.96
CA LEU A 147 13.34 -15.53 5.68
C LEU A 147 14.15 -16.43 4.75
N GLN A 148 13.64 -16.75 3.55
CA GLN A 148 14.42 -17.51 2.54
C GLN A 148 15.62 -16.73 2.02
N HIS A 149 15.58 -15.39 2.06
CA HIS A 149 16.71 -14.52 1.71
C HIS A 149 17.75 -14.36 2.83
N LYS A 150 17.61 -15.08 3.95
CA LYS A 150 18.57 -15.15 5.07
C LYS A 150 18.96 -13.78 5.64
N PRO A 151 18.01 -12.90 6.00
CA PRO A 151 18.34 -11.67 6.70
C PRO A 151 18.99 -11.96 8.06
N ALA A 152 19.79 -11.03 8.59
CA ALA A 152 20.34 -11.12 9.95
C ALA A 152 19.23 -11.07 11.00
N SER A 153 18.22 -10.27 10.78
CA SER A 153 16.97 -10.25 11.56
C SER A 153 15.80 -9.83 10.68
N LEU A 154 14.59 -10.28 11.04
CA LEU A 154 13.35 -9.88 10.37
C LEU A 154 12.32 -9.55 11.44
N LYS A 155 11.89 -8.28 11.46
CA LYS A 155 10.81 -7.76 12.31
C LYS A 155 9.68 -7.21 11.47
N ILE A 156 8.53 -6.97 12.10
CA ILE A 156 7.32 -6.46 11.48
C ILE A 156 6.90 -5.18 12.18
N ALA A 157 6.64 -4.12 11.41
CA ALA A 157 6.01 -2.89 11.87
C ALA A 157 4.66 -2.72 11.17
N THR A 158 3.60 -2.44 11.94
CA THR A 158 2.28 -2.18 11.37
C THR A 158 1.69 -0.89 11.92
N CYS A 159 1.02 -0.13 11.05
CA CYS A 159 0.28 1.05 11.49
C CYS A 159 -0.94 0.63 12.31
N LEU A 160 -1.73 -0.29 11.80
CA LEU A 160 -2.91 -0.80 12.48
C LEU A 160 -2.82 -2.30 12.76
N ASP A 161 -3.33 -2.71 13.92
CA ASP A 161 -3.48 -4.12 14.29
C ASP A 161 -4.94 -4.40 14.68
N LYS A 162 -5.56 -5.42 14.05
CA LYS A 162 -6.90 -5.96 14.36
C LYS A 162 -6.77 -7.36 14.96
N PRO A 163 -6.45 -7.53 16.23
CA PRO A 163 -6.22 -8.84 16.83
C PRO A 163 -7.40 -9.79 16.71
N ASP A 164 -8.65 -9.28 16.77
CA ASP A 164 -9.88 -10.08 16.69
C ASP A 164 -10.09 -10.72 15.30
N ARG A 165 -9.35 -10.27 14.30
CA ARG A 165 -9.44 -10.79 12.91
C ARG A 165 -8.41 -11.86 12.59
N ARG A 166 -7.51 -12.16 13.51
CA ARG A 166 -6.37 -13.03 13.28
C ARG A 166 -6.80 -14.46 12.94
N LEU A 167 -6.32 -14.99 11.80
CA LEU A 167 -6.53 -16.37 11.37
C LEU A 167 -5.28 -17.23 11.52
N VAL A 168 -4.10 -16.62 11.64
CA VAL A 168 -2.81 -17.31 11.77
C VAL A 168 -2.00 -16.69 12.90
N PRO A 169 -1.14 -17.46 13.60
CA PRO A 169 -0.36 -16.96 14.74
C PRO A 169 0.80 -16.08 14.26
N ILE A 170 0.51 -14.81 13.98
CA ILE A 170 1.50 -13.79 13.64
C ILE A 170 1.23 -12.54 14.44
N GLU A 171 2.29 -11.93 14.94
CA GLU A 171 2.29 -10.67 15.66
C GLU A 171 3.28 -9.71 15.00
N ALA A 172 3.05 -8.41 15.17
CA ALA A 172 3.99 -7.38 14.78
C ALA A 172 4.85 -6.98 15.98
N ASP A 173 6.14 -6.74 15.73
CA ASP A 173 7.10 -6.29 16.75
C ASP A 173 6.86 -4.84 17.14
N TYR A 174 6.39 -4.03 16.17
CA TYR A 174 6.08 -2.62 16.35
C TYR A 174 4.65 -2.36 15.87
N VAL A 175 3.78 -1.99 16.79
CA VAL A 175 2.36 -1.68 16.50
C VAL A 175 2.09 -0.23 16.84
N ALA A 176 1.59 0.54 15.84
CA ALA A 176 1.20 1.91 16.15
C ALA A 176 -0.11 1.93 16.93
N PHE A 177 -1.16 1.31 16.41
CA PHE A 177 -2.47 1.32 17.05
C PHE A 177 -3.16 -0.05 16.95
N LYS A 178 -3.76 -0.49 18.06
CA LYS A 178 -4.74 -1.58 18.05
C LYS A 178 -6.12 -0.99 17.86
N ILE A 179 -6.87 -1.50 16.89
CA ILE A 179 -8.21 -1.02 16.57
C ILE A 179 -9.24 -2.17 16.57
N PRO A 180 -10.51 -1.88 16.83
CA PRO A 180 -11.59 -2.86 16.70
C PRO A 180 -11.79 -3.28 15.24
N ASN A 181 -12.58 -4.35 15.04
CA ASN A 181 -12.95 -4.81 13.70
C ASN A 181 -13.92 -3.82 13.01
N LYS A 182 -13.40 -2.69 12.55
CA LYS A 182 -14.11 -1.69 11.76
C LYS A 182 -13.43 -1.52 10.40
N PHE A 183 -14.21 -1.22 9.36
CA PHE A 183 -13.63 -0.90 8.07
C PHE A 183 -13.09 0.55 8.10
N VAL A 184 -11.85 0.74 7.70
CA VAL A 184 -11.15 2.02 7.79
C VAL A 184 -10.53 2.39 6.46
N VAL A 185 -10.41 3.69 6.19
CA VAL A 185 -9.77 4.28 5.02
C VAL A 185 -8.89 5.46 5.42
N GLY A 186 -8.02 5.86 4.53
CA GLY A 186 -7.07 6.96 4.77
C GLY A 186 -5.69 6.46 5.18
N TYR A 187 -4.72 7.34 5.13
CA TYR A 187 -3.31 7.08 5.46
C TYR A 187 -2.73 5.82 4.80
N GLY A 188 -3.01 5.67 3.49
CA GLY A 188 -2.60 4.51 2.68
C GLY A 188 -3.69 3.49 2.42
N MET A 189 -4.60 3.29 3.39
CA MET A 189 -5.72 2.35 3.26
C MET A 189 -6.80 2.89 2.33
N ASP A 190 -7.46 1.98 1.60
CA ASP A 190 -8.40 2.34 0.56
C ASP A 190 -9.76 1.65 0.67
N TYR A 191 -10.71 2.24 -0.06
CA TYR A 191 -11.90 1.58 -0.54
C TYR A 191 -12.01 1.81 -2.06
N ALA A 192 -11.97 0.72 -2.84
CA ALA A 192 -12.02 0.76 -4.30
C ALA A 192 -10.96 1.73 -4.93
N GLU A 193 -9.72 1.64 -4.47
CA GLU A 193 -8.55 2.46 -4.87
C GLU A 193 -8.67 3.96 -4.50
N ARG A 194 -9.63 4.35 -3.68
CA ARG A 194 -9.82 5.73 -3.21
C ARG A 194 -9.39 5.89 -1.76
N TYR A 195 -9.28 7.12 -1.31
CA TYR A 195 -9.01 7.57 0.06
C TYR A 195 -7.58 7.37 0.56
N ARG A 196 -6.67 6.73 -0.15
CA ARG A 196 -5.30 6.52 0.31
C ARG A 196 -4.57 7.80 0.71
N GLY A 197 -4.88 8.94 0.05
CA GLY A 197 -4.27 10.23 0.32
C GLY A 197 -4.93 11.04 1.44
N VAL A 198 -5.97 10.53 2.11
CA VAL A 198 -6.55 11.19 3.28
C VAL A 198 -5.56 11.09 4.44
N GLU A 199 -5.29 12.22 5.12
CA GLU A 199 -4.24 12.27 6.16
C GLU A 199 -4.62 11.54 7.44
N ASP A 200 -5.93 11.55 7.79
CA ASP A 200 -6.49 10.84 8.93
C ASP A 200 -6.83 9.39 8.58
N ILE A 201 -6.97 8.54 9.59
CA ILE A 201 -7.64 7.24 9.46
C ILE A 201 -9.09 7.42 9.89
N ARG A 202 -10.02 7.07 9.00
CA ARG A 202 -11.45 7.32 9.16
C ARG A 202 -12.24 6.03 9.08
N LEU A 203 -13.35 5.99 9.82
CA LEU A 203 -14.32 4.90 9.72
C LEU A 203 -15.11 5.04 8.42
N PHE A 204 -15.06 3.99 7.58
CA PHE A 204 -15.87 3.94 6.38
C PHE A 204 -17.30 3.54 6.77
N PRO A 205 -18.36 4.23 6.28
CA PRO A 205 -19.73 3.91 6.62
C PRO A 205 -20.12 2.48 6.22
N ASP A 206 -20.72 1.72 7.13
CA ASP A 206 -21.13 0.33 6.87
C ASP A 206 -22.18 0.22 5.74
N ASP A 207 -22.96 1.27 5.49
CA ASP A 207 -24.03 1.31 4.49
C ASP A 207 -23.53 1.63 3.06
N ALA A 208 -22.27 2.01 2.88
CA ALA A 208 -21.74 2.43 1.57
C ALA A 208 -21.17 1.26 0.73
N GLY A 209 -21.25 0.04 1.19
CA GLY A 209 -20.61 -1.14 0.60
C GLY A 209 -21.57 -2.28 0.18
N HIS A 210 -22.88 -2.01 0.11
CA HIS A 210 -23.86 -3.01 -0.33
C HIS A 210 -24.59 -2.61 -1.60
#